data_bcc6e980110a37ce76bffe0128dd02ae
#
_entry.id   bcc6e980110a37ce76bffe0128dd02ae
#
_cell.length_a   1.000
_cell.length_b   1.000
_cell.length_c   1.000
_cell.angle_alpha   90.00
_cell.angle_beta   90.00
_cell.angle_gamma   90.00
#
_symmetry.space_group_name_H-M   'P 1'
#
loop_
_entity.id
_entity.type
_entity.pdbx_description
1 polymer ?
#
loop_
_entity_poly.entity_id
_entity_poly.type
_entity_poly.pdbx_seq_one_letter_code
_entity_poly.pdbx_strand_id
1 'polypeptide(L)'
;MGFDQYHEPPDELPQATRTFARLCASLTEEAEAIGWYQQRLAVETDPEALAVMRDAQGEEFKHFSMDLEFLLRRVPAWREVAHGILFQEGDIVEHGEEAEAETFEGGAVTQRDGSLGIGSMKGASR
;
A
#
# COMPACT_ATOMS: atom_id res chain seq x y z
N MET A 1 -9.14 -16.23 -3.17
CA MET A 1 -9.20 -15.18 -2.44
C MET A 1 -10.25 -14.25 -2.68
N GLY A 2 -10.82 -13.75 -2.36
CA GLY A 2 -12.05 -13.23 -2.54
C GLY A 2 -12.21 -11.73 -2.65
N PHE A 3 -11.53 -11.15 -3.57
CA PHE A 3 -11.83 -9.75 -3.83
C PHE A 3 -11.75 -9.50 -5.33
N ASP A 4 -12.48 -8.49 -5.76
CA ASP A 4 -12.49 -8.13 -7.17
C ASP A 4 -11.44 -7.07 -7.42
N GLN A 5 -10.60 -7.35 -8.40
CA GLN A 5 -9.56 -6.43 -8.77
C GLN A 5 -10.12 -5.24 -9.54
N TYR A 6 -11.16 -5.46 -10.33
CA TYR A 6 -11.73 -4.41 -11.16
C TYR A 6 -13.13 -4.08 -10.71
N HIS A 7 -13.43 -2.80 -10.66
CA HIS A 7 -14.77 -2.32 -10.35
C HIS A 7 -15.38 -1.55 -11.53
N GLU A 8 -14.68 -1.55 -12.63
CA GLU A 8 -15.14 -0.98 -13.89
C GLU A 8 -14.77 -1.96 -15.00
N PRO A 9 -15.41 -1.90 -16.16
CA PRO A 9 -15.07 -2.82 -17.23
C PRO A 9 -13.59 -2.70 -17.59
N PRO A 10 -12.85 -3.81 -17.55
CA PRO A 10 -11.41 -3.75 -17.74
C PRO A 10 -10.97 -3.14 -19.07
N ASP A 11 -11.73 -3.37 -20.13
CA ASP A 11 -11.36 -2.85 -21.44
C ASP A 11 -11.60 -1.35 -21.57
N GLU A 12 -12.27 -0.75 -20.58
CA GLU A 12 -12.43 0.71 -20.56
C GLU A 12 -11.36 1.37 -19.71
N LEU A 13 -10.52 0.60 -19.06
CA LEU A 13 -9.49 1.14 -18.19
C LEU A 13 -8.18 1.29 -18.93
N PRO A 14 -7.49 2.42 -18.74
CA PRO A 14 -6.15 2.57 -19.32
C PRO A 14 -5.21 1.50 -18.80
N GLN A 15 -4.19 1.20 -19.59
CA GLN A 15 -3.22 0.17 -19.20
C GLN A 15 -2.56 0.51 -17.87
N ALA A 16 -2.23 1.77 -17.65
CA ALA A 16 -1.58 2.17 -16.40
C ALA A 16 -2.47 1.87 -15.19
N THR A 17 -3.78 2.09 -15.33
CA THR A 17 -4.71 1.80 -14.24
C THR A 17 -4.81 0.31 -13.99
N ARG A 18 -4.80 -0.49 -15.04
CA ARG A 18 -4.83 -1.95 -14.87
C ARG A 18 -3.57 -2.45 -14.20
N THR A 19 -2.41 -1.91 -14.57
CA THR A 19 -1.16 -2.27 -13.91
C THR A 19 -1.22 -1.91 -12.43
N PHE A 20 -1.73 -0.71 -12.12
CA PHE A 20 -1.88 -0.26 -10.75
C PHE A 20 -2.77 -1.24 -9.97
N ALA A 21 -3.88 -1.64 -10.56
CA ALA A 21 -4.80 -2.57 -9.89
C ALA A 21 -4.13 -3.93 -9.63
N ARG A 22 -3.31 -4.39 -10.57
CA ARG A 22 -2.60 -5.66 -10.35
C ARG A 22 -1.66 -5.58 -9.17
N LEU A 23 -0.95 -4.49 -9.02
CA LEU A 23 -0.04 -4.34 -7.90
C LEU A 23 -0.78 -4.16 -6.58
N CYS A 24 -1.93 -3.50 -6.60
CA CYS A 24 -2.78 -3.43 -5.42
C CYS A 24 -3.26 -4.83 -5.02
N ALA A 25 -3.63 -5.66 -6.00
CA ALA A 25 -4.04 -7.02 -5.71
C ALA A 25 -2.89 -7.81 -5.07
N SER A 26 -1.69 -7.68 -5.63
CA SER A 26 -0.52 -8.35 -5.06
C SER A 26 -0.26 -7.89 -3.64
N LEU A 27 -0.33 -6.59 -3.42
CA LEU A 27 -0.10 -6.03 -2.09
C LEU A 27 -1.09 -6.61 -1.08
N THR A 28 -2.36 -6.70 -1.47
CA THR A 28 -3.40 -7.27 -0.63
C THR A 28 -3.10 -8.72 -0.27
N GLU A 29 -2.74 -9.52 -1.28
CA GLU A 29 -2.46 -10.92 -1.07
C GLU A 29 -1.25 -11.11 -0.16
N GLU A 30 -0.25 -10.27 -0.31
CA GLU A 30 0.94 -10.41 0.51
C GLU A 30 0.68 -9.98 1.94
N ALA A 31 -0.16 -8.97 2.15
CA ALA A 31 -0.55 -8.60 3.51
C ALA A 31 -1.31 -9.74 4.18
N GLU A 32 -2.19 -10.40 3.44
CA GLU A 32 -2.90 -11.58 3.97
C GLU A 32 -1.93 -12.67 4.34
N ALA A 33 -0.98 -12.96 3.46
CA ALA A 33 -0.02 -14.02 3.71
C ALA A 33 0.82 -13.72 4.95
N ILE A 34 1.23 -12.46 5.13
CA ILE A 34 1.98 -12.07 6.31
C ILE A 34 1.19 -12.38 7.56
N GLY A 35 -0.10 -12.03 7.56
CA GLY A 35 -0.95 -12.27 8.71
C GLY A 35 -1.18 -13.76 8.97
N TRP A 36 -1.34 -14.54 7.91
CA TRP A 36 -1.52 -15.98 8.07
C TRP A 36 -0.27 -16.65 8.62
N TYR A 37 0.91 -16.27 8.12
CA TYR A 37 2.15 -16.82 8.66
C TYR A 37 2.32 -16.43 10.12
N GLN A 38 1.93 -15.20 10.47
CA GLN A 38 2.04 -14.78 11.86
C GLN A 38 1.23 -15.68 12.78
N GLN A 39 0.03 -16.04 12.34
CA GLN A 39 -0.83 -16.93 13.14
C GLN A 39 -0.24 -18.34 13.23
N ARG A 40 0.26 -18.85 12.11
CA ARG A 40 0.85 -20.19 12.10
C ARG A 40 2.08 -20.25 13.00
N LEU A 41 2.91 -19.21 12.93
CA LEU A 41 4.10 -19.17 13.78
C LEU A 41 3.77 -19.14 15.25
N ALA A 42 2.63 -18.56 15.61
CA ALA A 42 2.25 -18.44 17.02
C ALA A 42 1.89 -19.78 17.65
N VAL A 43 1.46 -20.76 16.83
CA VAL A 43 1.00 -22.04 17.38
C VAL A 43 1.91 -23.21 17.02
N GLU A 44 2.81 -23.05 16.06
CA GLU A 44 3.67 -24.16 15.66
C GLU A 44 4.76 -24.38 16.68
N THR A 45 5.11 -25.66 16.90
CA THR A 45 6.16 -26.01 17.85
C THR A 45 7.34 -26.72 17.21
N ASP A 46 7.19 -27.22 16.00
CA ASP A 46 8.27 -27.92 15.32
C ASP A 46 9.32 -26.91 14.87
N PRO A 47 10.58 -27.06 15.31
CA PRO A 47 11.61 -26.06 14.97
C PRO A 47 11.88 -25.94 13.48
N GLU A 48 11.86 -27.03 12.74
CA GLU A 48 12.12 -26.97 11.33
C GLU A 48 10.96 -26.31 10.59
N ALA A 49 9.73 -26.62 10.97
CA ALA A 49 8.57 -25.97 10.38
C ALA A 49 8.58 -24.47 10.67
N LEU A 50 8.95 -24.09 11.90
CA LEU A 50 9.05 -22.69 12.25
C LEU A 50 10.09 -21.97 11.37
N ALA A 51 11.22 -22.62 11.12
CA ALA A 51 12.25 -22.00 10.30
C ALA A 51 11.75 -21.78 8.88
N VAL A 52 11.07 -22.76 8.31
CA VAL A 52 10.53 -22.67 6.96
C VAL A 52 9.50 -21.54 6.89
N MET A 53 8.62 -21.47 7.88
CA MET A 53 7.57 -20.45 7.87
C MET A 53 8.13 -19.04 8.07
N ARG A 54 9.16 -18.91 8.91
CA ARG A 54 9.79 -17.60 9.09
C ARG A 54 10.45 -17.12 7.81
N ASP A 55 11.09 -18.03 7.09
CA ASP A 55 11.67 -17.67 5.82
C ASP A 55 10.61 -17.23 4.84
N ALA A 56 9.51 -17.97 4.77
CA ALA A 56 8.42 -17.63 3.87
C ALA A 56 7.81 -16.28 4.21
N GLN A 57 7.61 -16.02 5.50
CA GLN A 57 7.07 -14.73 5.90
C GLN A 57 8.03 -13.59 5.53
N GLY A 58 9.32 -13.82 5.71
CA GLY A 58 10.32 -12.81 5.34
C GLY A 58 10.28 -12.46 3.88
N GLU A 59 10.01 -13.45 3.03
CA GLU A 59 9.86 -13.19 1.61
C GLU A 59 8.65 -12.30 1.35
N GLU A 60 7.58 -12.50 2.11
CA GLU A 60 6.41 -11.65 1.94
C GLU A 60 6.63 -10.22 2.41
N PHE A 61 7.47 -10.04 3.43
CA PHE A 61 7.87 -8.67 3.81
C PHE A 61 8.51 -7.96 2.63
N LYS A 62 9.39 -8.66 1.93
CA LYS A 62 10.09 -8.09 0.79
C LYS A 62 9.10 -7.80 -0.35
N HIS A 63 8.25 -8.76 -0.66
CA HIS A 63 7.30 -8.59 -1.76
C HIS A 63 6.34 -7.43 -1.49
N PHE A 64 5.82 -7.35 -0.28
CA PHE A 64 4.92 -6.26 0.09
C PHE A 64 5.60 -4.92 -0.06
N SER A 65 6.84 -4.82 0.42
CA SER A 65 7.56 -3.56 0.37
C SER A 65 7.87 -3.14 -1.06
N MET A 66 8.19 -4.11 -1.93
CA MET A 66 8.44 -3.80 -3.32
C MET A 66 7.19 -3.33 -4.03
N ASP A 67 6.07 -3.99 -3.77
CA ASP A 67 4.80 -3.59 -4.35
C ASP A 67 4.42 -2.18 -3.88
N LEU A 68 4.60 -1.93 -2.61
CA LEU A 68 4.25 -0.62 -2.05
C LEU A 68 5.09 0.48 -2.68
N GLU A 69 6.38 0.27 -2.80
CA GLU A 69 7.24 1.27 -3.41
C GLU A 69 6.84 1.53 -4.86
N PHE A 70 6.51 0.46 -5.59
CA PHE A 70 6.04 0.59 -6.96
C PHE A 70 4.82 1.49 -7.03
N LEU A 71 3.85 1.23 -6.15
CA LEU A 71 2.60 2.00 -6.15
C LEU A 71 2.83 3.46 -5.75
N LEU A 72 3.64 3.68 -4.74
CA LEU A 72 3.90 5.03 -4.27
C LEU A 72 4.60 5.88 -5.34
N ARG A 73 5.43 5.26 -6.16
CA ARG A 73 6.09 6.00 -7.21
C ARG A 73 5.13 6.49 -8.28
N ARG A 74 3.97 5.86 -8.38
CA ARG A 74 3.00 6.21 -9.40
C ARG A 74 1.93 7.17 -8.92
N VAL A 75 1.85 7.41 -7.61
CA VAL A 75 0.84 8.32 -7.06
C VAL A 75 1.56 9.32 -6.15
N PRO A 76 2.00 10.46 -6.69
CA PRO A 76 2.76 11.42 -5.90
C PRO A 76 2.08 11.84 -4.60
N ALA A 77 0.78 12.03 -4.60
CA ALA A 77 0.08 12.41 -3.38
C ALA A 77 0.18 11.32 -2.32
N TRP A 78 0.03 10.06 -2.73
CA TRP A 78 0.15 8.96 -1.79
C TRP A 78 1.58 8.86 -1.25
N ARG A 79 2.55 9.04 -2.14
CA ARG A 79 3.94 9.01 -1.73
C ARG A 79 4.25 10.07 -0.68
N GLU A 80 3.72 11.29 -0.87
CA GLU A 80 3.93 12.36 0.07
C GLU A 80 3.33 12.04 1.43
N VAL A 81 2.10 11.55 1.45
CA VAL A 81 1.45 11.16 2.69
C VAL A 81 2.25 10.07 3.39
N ALA A 82 2.63 9.03 2.64
CA ALA A 82 3.38 7.91 3.21
C ALA A 82 4.71 8.38 3.80
N HIS A 83 5.37 9.30 3.12
CA HIS A 83 6.66 9.79 3.57
C HIS A 83 6.55 10.52 4.91
N GLY A 84 5.43 11.17 5.15
CA GLY A 84 5.23 11.85 6.41
C GLY A 84 4.85 10.93 7.56
N ILE A 85 4.51 9.69 7.28
CA ILE A 85 4.05 8.75 8.30
C ILE A 85 5.05 7.64 8.57
N LEU A 86 5.57 7.02 7.51
CA LEU A 86 6.42 5.84 7.64
C LEU A 86 7.78 6.22 8.21
N PHE A 87 8.25 5.39 9.13
CA PHE A 87 9.57 5.52 9.75
C PHE A 87 9.73 6.82 10.57
N GLN A 88 8.61 7.40 10.98
CA GLN A 88 8.64 8.55 11.86
C GLN A 88 8.46 8.12 13.30
N GLU A 89 9.14 8.82 14.21
CA GLU A 89 8.98 8.57 15.64
C GLU A 89 7.75 9.32 16.14
N GLY A 90 7.15 8.80 17.20
CA GLY A 90 6.08 9.53 17.85
C GLY A 90 4.70 9.03 17.47
N ASP A 91 3.74 9.91 17.50
CA ASP A 91 2.33 9.57 17.35
C ASP A 91 1.97 9.37 15.88
N ILE A 92 1.56 8.15 15.53
CA ILE A 92 1.26 7.81 14.15
C ILE A 92 0.09 8.63 13.60
N VAL A 93 -0.95 8.78 14.39
CA VAL A 93 -2.14 9.50 13.92
C VAL A 93 -1.83 10.99 13.72
N GLU A 94 -1.05 11.56 14.62
CA GLU A 94 -0.66 12.95 14.51
C GLU A 94 0.15 13.19 13.24
N HIS A 95 1.12 12.31 12.97
CA HIS A 95 1.88 12.41 11.74
C HIS A 95 0.98 12.26 10.51
N GLY A 96 -0.03 11.39 10.61
CA GLY A 96 -0.97 11.23 9.51
C GLY A 96 -1.75 12.50 9.23
N GLU A 97 -2.20 13.17 10.30
CA GLU A 97 -2.94 14.40 10.13
C GLU A 97 -2.07 15.51 9.51
N GLU A 98 -0.84 15.61 9.99
CA GLU A 98 0.07 16.61 9.46
C GLU A 98 0.44 16.32 8.00
N ALA A 99 0.70 15.06 7.68
CA ALA A 99 1.05 14.70 6.32
C ALA A 99 -0.10 14.98 5.35
N GLU A 100 -1.30 14.68 5.79
CA GLU A 100 -2.48 14.94 4.99
C GLU A 100 -2.66 16.44 4.74
N ALA A 101 -2.51 17.22 5.77
CA ALA A 101 -2.66 18.66 5.65
C ALA A 101 -1.61 19.25 4.70
N GLU A 102 -0.37 18.84 4.86
CA GLU A 102 0.68 19.36 4.00
C GLU A 102 0.50 18.96 2.55
N THR A 103 0.05 17.73 2.32
CA THR A 103 -0.08 17.24 0.96
C THR A 103 -1.28 17.85 0.25
N PHE A 104 -2.41 17.93 0.92
CA PHE A 104 -3.65 18.30 0.23
C PHE A 104 -4.08 19.73 0.50
N GLU A 105 -3.72 20.30 1.63
CA GLU A 105 -4.14 21.66 1.93
C GLU A 105 -3.11 22.69 1.57
N GLY A 106 -1.84 22.38 1.79
CA GLY A 106 -0.80 23.33 1.50
C GLY A 106 -0.07 23.08 0.22
N GLY A 107 -0.24 21.88 -0.37
CA GLY A 107 0.57 21.50 -1.48
C GLY A 107 -0.10 21.63 -2.81
N ALA A 108 0.63 22.14 -3.77
CA ALA A 108 0.14 22.21 -5.13
C ALA A 108 0.48 20.97 -5.92
N VAL A 109 1.29 20.10 -5.36
CA VAL A 109 1.77 18.93 -6.10
C VAL A 109 0.63 18.04 -6.56
N THR A 110 -0.27 17.71 -5.65
CA THR A 110 -1.35 16.81 -5.99
C THR A 110 -2.27 17.40 -7.04
N GLN A 111 -2.46 18.68 -7.01
CA GLN A 111 -3.39 19.28 -7.93
C GLN A 111 -2.88 19.33 -9.35
N ARG A 112 -1.57 19.49 -9.48
CA ARG A 112 -1.00 19.48 -10.82
C ARG A 112 -0.92 18.10 -11.39
N ASP A 113 -0.84 17.12 -10.49
CA ASP A 113 -0.67 15.79 -10.98
C ASP A 113 -1.98 15.13 -10.96
N GLY A 114 -2.87 15.24 -11.51
CA GLY A 114 -4.15 14.56 -11.48
C GLY A 114 -4.18 13.31 -12.31
N SER A 115 -3.02 12.83 -12.69
CA SER A 115 -2.97 11.76 -13.66
C SER A 115 -3.78 10.53 -13.28
N LEU A 116 -3.77 10.16 -12.04
CA LEU A 116 -4.51 8.99 -11.62
C LEU A 116 -5.85 9.31 -10.99
N GLY A 117 -6.05 10.53 -10.64
CA GLY A 117 -7.31 10.94 -10.06
C GLY A 117 -7.57 10.47 -8.65
N ILE A 118 -6.77 9.56 -8.14
CA ILE A 118 -7.00 9.02 -6.82
C ILE A 118 -6.77 10.07 -5.75
N GLY A 119 -5.64 10.72 -5.83
CA GLY A 119 -5.33 11.74 -4.86
C GLY A 119 -6.23 12.94 -4.96
N SER A 120 -6.60 13.31 -6.17
CA SER A 120 -7.37 14.51 -6.35
C SER A 120 -8.75 14.40 -5.72
N MET A 121 -9.31 13.23 -5.67
CA MET A 121 -10.61 13.07 -5.05
C MET A 121 -10.60 13.46 -3.60
N LYS A 122 -9.54 13.07 -2.93
CA LYS A 122 -9.47 13.39 -1.50
C LYS A 122 -9.08 14.82 -1.28
N GLY A 123 -8.14 15.29 -2.04
CA GLY A 123 -7.66 16.64 -1.84
C GLY A 123 -8.72 17.67 -2.00
N ALA A 124 -9.60 17.48 -2.93
CA ALA A 124 -10.60 18.46 -3.22
C ALA A 124 -11.59 18.65 -2.09
N SER A 125 -11.70 17.69 -1.22
CA SER A 125 -12.70 17.76 -0.17
C SER A 125 -12.18 18.43 1.09
N ARG A 126 -10.94 18.82 1.14
CA ARG A 126 -10.42 19.43 2.34
C ARG A 126 -10.61 20.91 2.29
#